data_26e7992ff09158342fec24f3f75eea20
#
_entry.id   26e7992ff09158342fec24f3f75eea20
#
_cell.length_a   1.000
_cell.length_b   1.000
_cell.length_c   1.000
_cell.angle_alpha   90.00
_cell.angle_beta   90.00
_cell.angle_gamma   90.00
#
_symmetry.space_group_name_H-M   'P 1'
#
loop_
_entity.id
_entity.type
_entity.pdbx_description
1 polymer ?
#
loop_
_entity_poly.entity_id
_entity_poly.type
_entity_poly.pdbx_seq_one_letter_code
_entity_poly.pdbx_strand_id
1 'polypeptide(L)'
;VQYSERRADLALAQARAILSAPQRPDYLVLVNEQYVAPEILRLSRGTGVKLLLVNNGLTASQRLSIEAQPGKYAEPLGTLMSNDEQAGFQMLHLMLAQLPRDAGPVDLVAFAGVKTTPASQLRVEGMRRALADFPQVRLRQVVYGGWNRQRAYEQAKQLLERYPATRLVWSANDQMAFGAMQAFEEAGYTAGRDVLFAAVNSSPEALRARIDGRLSVLMGGHFTLGGWAMVMLHDDAHGLALNRDGLRERRVPVLQEIDQAKARRWLKLLERDDYGVDFRRYSAEGRPPGYRYPFLASPVEY
;
A
#
# COMPACT_ATOMS: atom_id res chain seq x y z
N VAL A 1 -19.58 -3.52 -2.62
CA VAL A 1 -18.48 -2.81 -1.97
C VAL A 1 -19.04 -1.66 -1.17
N GLN A 2 -18.53 -1.45 0.07
CA GLN A 2 -18.90 -0.32 0.91
C GLN A 2 -17.64 0.51 1.21
N TYR A 3 -17.78 1.82 1.23
CA TYR A 3 -16.68 2.74 1.48
C TYR A 3 -16.85 3.38 2.86
N SER A 4 -15.84 3.25 3.71
CA SER A 4 -15.84 3.83 5.07
C SER A 4 -15.17 5.20 5.14
N GLU A 5 -14.75 5.76 4.02
CA GLU A 5 -14.10 7.09 3.91
C GLU A 5 -12.95 7.27 4.92
N ARG A 6 -12.21 6.18 5.18
CA ARG A 6 -11.16 6.09 6.22
C ARG A 6 -11.64 6.43 7.64
N ARG A 7 -12.92 6.29 7.92
CA ARG A 7 -13.53 6.51 9.22
C ARG A 7 -13.75 5.18 9.93
N ALA A 8 -13.13 5.02 11.09
CA ALA A 8 -13.24 3.81 11.89
C ALA A 8 -14.67 3.54 12.37
N ASP A 9 -15.38 4.59 12.80
CA ASP A 9 -16.76 4.52 13.25
C ASP A 9 -17.70 4.03 12.15
N LEU A 10 -17.54 4.54 10.93
CA LEU A 10 -18.33 4.13 9.78
C LEU A 10 -18.02 2.69 9.37
N ALA A 11 -16.75 2.30 9.34
CA ALA A 11 -16.34 0.92 9.04
C ALA A 11 -16.96 -0.08 10.03
N LEU A 12 -16.96 0.25 11.33
CA LEU A 12 -17.57 -0.57 12.37
C LEU A 12 -19.09 -0.62 12.24
N ALA A 13 -19.75 0.50 11.92
CA ALA A 13 -21.20 0.54 11.70
C ALA A 13 -21.60 -0.34 10.50
N GLN A 14 -20.87 -0.24 9.39
CA GLN A 14 -21.07 -1.08 8.20
C GLN A 14 -20.87 -2.57 8.52
N ALA A 15 -19.80 -2.92 9.23
CA ALA A 15 -19.52 -4.30 9.63
C ALA A 15 -20.65 -4.85 10.55
N ARG A 16 -21.12 -4.07 11.51
CA ARG A 16 -22.25 -4.47 12.37
C ARG A 16 -23.50 -4.72 11.56
N ALA A 17 -23.84 -3.82 10.64
CA ALA A 17 -25.02 -3.97 9.78
C ALA A 17 -24.95 -5.27 8.95
N ILE A 18 -23.80 -5.58 8.35
CA ILE A 18 -23.59 -6.80 7.56
C ILE A 18 -23.69 -8.05 8.44
N LEU A 19 -22.99 -8.06 9.58
CA LEU A 19 -22.89 -9.24 10.45
C LEU A 19 -24.14 -9.52 11.27
N SER A 20 -25.03 -8.53 11.45
CA SER A 20 -26.34 -8.70 12.11
C SER A 20 -27.49 -8.94 11.16
N ALA A 21 -27.27 -8.83 9.84
CA ALA A 21 -28.30 -9.03 8.84
C ALA A 21 -28.87 -10.47 8.89
N PRO A 22 -30.17 -10.68 8.61
CA PRO A 22 -30.76 -12.03 8.49
C PRO A 22 -30.07 -12.86 7.40
N GLN A 23 -29.71 -12.24 6.30
CA GLN A 23 -28.96 -12.84 5.19
C GLN A 23 -27.55 -12.27 5.16
N ARG A 24 -26.58 -13.08 5.56
CA ARG A 24 -25.17 -12.69 5.64
C ARG A 24 -24.40 -13.22 4.44
N PRO A 25 -23.31 -12.55 4.04
CA PRO A 25 -22.39 -13.10 3.05
C PRO A 25 -21.57 -14.24 3.65
N ASP A 26 -21.08 -15.15 2.82
CA ASP A 26 -20.14 -16.19 3.25
C ASP A 26 -18.78 -15.60 3.64
N TYR A 27 -18.37 -14.51 2.97
CA TYR A 27 -17.09 -13.87 3.16
C TYR A 27 -17.22 -12.36 3.35
N LEU A 28 -16.38 -11.81 4.21
CA LEU A 28 -16.19 -10.38 4.37
C LEU A 28 -14.70 -10.04 4.17
N VAL A 29 -14.39 -9.28 3.13
CA VAL A 29 -13.05 -8.73 2.89
C VAL A 29 -12.98 -7.36 3.53
N LEU A 30 -11.95 -7.12 4.33
CA LEU A 30 -11.78 -5.85 5.06
C LEU A 30 -10.34 -5.36 5.08
N VAL A 31 -10.19 -4.05 5.21
CA VAL A 31 -8.91 -3.37 5.42
C VAL A 31 -8.81 -2.95 6.88
N ASN A 32 -7.70 -3.25 7.56
CA ASN A 32 -7.45 -2.80 8.93
C ASN A 32 -7.01 -1.32 8.96
N GLU A 33 -7.89 -0.45 8.46
CA GLU A 33 -7.67 0.99 8.54
C GLU A 33 -7.97 1.49 9.94
N GLN A 34 -7.13 2.38 10.49
CA GLN A 34 -7.25 2.89 11.86
C GLN A 34 -7.50 1.81 12.93
N TYR A 35 -6.93 0.61 12.73
CA TYR A 35 -6.95 -0.49 13.70
C TYR A 35 -8.33 -1.10 13.99
N VAL A 36 -9.29 -1.02 13.05
CA VAL A 36 -10.68 -1.52 13.24
C VAL A 36 -10.82 -3.03 13.26
N ALA A 37 -9.85 -3.77 12.70
CA ALA A 37 -9.99 -5.21 12.46
C ALA A 37 -10.29 -6.04 13.73
N PRO A 38 -9.67 -5.82 14.90
CA PRO A 38 -9.98 -6.61 16.10
C PRO A 38 -11.45 -6.54 16.49
N GLU A 39 -12.07 -5.36 16.44
CA GLU A 39 -13.48 -5.22 16.78
C GLU A 39 -14.38 -5.92 15.74
N ILE A 40 -14.04 -5.86 14.46
CA ILE A 40 -14.78 -6.57 13.41
C ILE A 40 -14.64 -8.08 13.59
N LEU A 41 -13.43 -8.59 13.92
CA LEU A 41 -13.20 -10.00 14.26
C LEU A 41 -14.03 -10.43 15.48
N ARG A 42 -14.17 -9.57 16.48
CA ARG A 42 -15.01 -9.82 17.64
C ARG A 42 -16.49 -9.93 17.26
N LEU A 43 -16.97 -9.02 16.42
CA LEU A 43 -18.37 -8.99 15.95
C LEU A 43 -18.71 -10.18 15.06
N SER A 44 -17.76 -10.70 14.29
CA SER A 44 -17.98 -11.82 13.36
C SER A 44 -18.02 -13.19 14.04
N ARG A 45 -17.59 -13.25 15.30
CA ARG A 45 -17.59 -14.53 16.04
C ARG A 45 -18.99 -15.14 16.12
N GLY A 46 -19.10 -16.42 15.75
CA GLY A 46 -20.36 -17.18 15.78
C GLY A 46 -21.35 -16.82 14.66
N THR A 47 -20.99 -15.91 13.76
CA THR A 47 -21.88 -15.52 12.64
C THR A 47 -21.79 -16.47 11.44
N GLY A 48 -20.75 -17.29 11.36
CA GLY A 48 -20.44 -18.14 10.19
C GLY A 48 -19.71 -17.40 9.06
N VAL A 49 -19.63 -16.07 9.11
CA VAL A 49 -18.96 -15.27 8.08
C VAL A 49 -17.42 -15.41 8.21
N LYS A 50 -16.76 -15.80 7.14
CA LYS A 50 -15.31 -15.89 7.06
C LYS A 50 -14.72 -14.53 6.70
N LEU A 51 -13.65 -14.12 7.40
CA LEU A 51 -13.01 -12.80 7.19
C LEU A 51 -11.65 -12.95 6.53
N LEU A 52 -11.40 -12.15 5.49
CA LEU A 52 -10.09 -11.99 4.86
C LEU A 52 -9.65 -10.52 5.01
N LEU A 53 -8.47 -10.32 5.61
CA LEU A 53 -7.86 -9.00 5.66
C LEU A 53 -7.03 -8.76 4.39
N VAL A 54 -7.14 -7.55 3.84
CA VAL A 54 -6.35 -7.16 2.67
C VAL A 54 -5.65 -5.82 2.91
N ASN A 55 -4.54 -5.61 2.27
CA ASN A 55 -3.73 -4.38 2.29
C ASN A 55 -3.12 -4.06 3.66
N ASN A 56 -3.92 -3.89 4.69
CA ASN A 56 -3.47 -3.66 6.06
C ASN A 56 -3.85 -4.85 6.95
N GLY A 57 -2.84 -5.57 7.44
CA GLY A 57 -3.00 -6.67 8.39
C GLY A 57 -3.11 -6.21 9.85
N LEU A 58 -3.19 -7.17 10.75
CA LEU A 58 -3.11 -6.90 12.19
C LEU A 58 -1.69 -6.46 12.57
N THR A 59 -1.58 -5.44 13.42
CA THR A 59 -0.29 -5.09 14.02
C THR A 59 0.17 -6.15 15.01
N ALA A 60 1.45 -6.15 15.37
CA ALA A 60 1.98 -7.08 16.37
C ALA A 60 1.22 -6.97 17.70
N SER A 61 0.94 -5.74 18.15
CA SER A 61 0.18 -5.51 19.39
C SER A 61 -1.27 -6.01 19.31
N GLN A 62 -1.92 -5.86 18.15
CA GLN A 62 -3.26 -6.40 17.95
C GLN A 62 -3.26 -7.93 17.95
N ARG A 63 -2.29 -8.58 17.32
CA ARG A 63 -2.14 -10.05 17.36
C ARG A 63 -1.98 -10.55 18.79
N LEU A 64 -1.03 -9.99 19.53
CA LEU A 64 -0.81 -10.34 20.93
C LEU A 64 -2.08 -10.16 21.78
N SER A 65 -2.81 -9.06 21.57
CA SER A 65 -4.05 -8.80 22.30
C SER A 65 -5.17 -9.80 21.97
N ILE A 66 -5.25 -10.26 20.71
CA ILE A 66 -6.21 -11.27 20.26
C ILE A 66 -5.83 -12.64 20.84
N GLU A 67 -4.55 -13.03 20.75
CA GLU A 67 -4.02 -14.29 21.26
C GLU A 67 -4.18 -14.43 22.77
N ALA A 68 -4.04 -13.33 23.52
CA ALA A 68 -4.26 -13.31 24.97
C ALA A 68 -5.73 -13.54 25.39
N GLN A 69 -6.67 -13.54 24.45
CA GLN A 69 -8.11 -13.70 24.72
C GLN A 69 -8.73 -14.77 23.81
N PRO A 70 -8.33 -16.04 24.00
CA PRO A 70 -8.79 -17.14 23.17
C PRO A 70 -10.33 -17.25 23.19
N GLY A 71 -10.90 -17.44 22.03
CA GLY A 71 -12.33 -17.60 21.87
C GLY A 71 -13.17 -16.30 21.91
N LYS A 72 -12.57 -15.13 22.08
CA LYS A 72 -13.28 -13.84 22.01
C LYS A 72 -13.44 -13.32 20.59
N TYR A 73 -12.51 -13.65 19.72
CA TYR A 73 -12.44 -13.18 18.35
C TYR A 73 -12.66 -14.33 17.36
N ALA A 74 -13.22 -14.05 16.20
CA ALA A 74 -13.20 -14.98 15.09
C ALA A 74 -11.77 -15.06 14.53
N GLU A 75 -11.40 -16.23 14.07
CA GLU A 75 -10.14 -16.41 13.39
C GLU A 75 -10.26 -15.95 11.94
N PRO A 76 -9.42 -15.03 11.46
CA PRO A 76 -9.48 -14.64 10.06
C PRO A 76 -9.02 -15.78 9.17
N LEU A 77 -9.63 -15.91 7.99
CA LEU A 77 -9.23 -16.85 6.94
C LEU A 77 -7.77 -16.63 6.53
N GLY A 78 -7.33 -15.38 6.56
CA GLY A 78 -5.97 -14.98 6.29
C GLY A 78 -5.81 -13.48 6.16
N THR A 79 -4.59 -13.06 5.88
CA THR A 79 -4.25 -11.67 5.56
C THR A 79 -3.41 -11.64 4.30
N LEU A 80 -3.79 -10.78 3.34
CA LEU A 80 -3.07 -10.55 2.11
C LEU A 80 -2.60 -9.10 2.06
N MET A 81 -1.30 -8.89 2.19
CA MET A 81 -0.68 -7.55 2.28
C MET A 81 0.26 -7.31 1.11
N SER A 82 0.44 -6.04 0.75
CA SER A 82 1.50 -5.62 -0.14
C SER A 82 2.88 -5.61 0.56
N ASN A 83 3.93 -5.59 -0.24
CA ASN A 83 5.33 -5.49 0.19
C ASN A 83 5.72 -4.03 0.49
N ASP A 84 4.96 -3.35 1.36
CA ASP A 84 5.07 -1.92 1.62
C ASP A 84 6.44 -1.49 2.14
N GLU A 85 7.05 -2.27 3.04
CA GLU A 85 8.39 -1.99 3.56
C GLU A 85 9.44 -2.03 2.45
N GLN A 86 9.38 -3.07 1.60
CA GLN A 86 10.29 -3.21 0.47
C GLN A 86 10.10 -2.05 -0.52
N ALA A 87 8.85 -1.65 -0.79
CA ALA A 87 8.57 -0.52 -1.68
C ALA A 87 9.17 0.78 -1.13
N GLY A 88 8.98 1.07 0.16
CA GLY A 88 9.57 2.24 0.81
C GLY A 88 11.10 2.26 0.73
N PHE A 89 11.73 1.09 0.90
CA PHE A 89 13.17 0.91 0.74
C PHE A 89 13.62 1.17 -0.70
N GLN A 90 12.98 0.51 -1.66
CA GLN A 90 13.34 0.63 -3.08
C GLN A 90 13.16 2.05 -3.61
N MET A 91 12.13 2.77 -3.18
CA MET A 91 11.90 4.16 -3.60
C MET A 91 13.14 5.04 -3.36
N LEU A 92 13.76 4.96 -2.18
CA LEU A 92 14.93 5.77 -1.88
C LEU A 92 16.15 5.34 -2.72
N HIS A 93 16.38 4.05 -2.88
CA HIS A 93 17.44 3.52 -3.75
C HIS A 93 17.28 4.01 -5.18
N LEU A 94 16.08 3.94 -5.75
CA LEU A 94 15.79 4.38 -7.11
C LEU A 94 15.93 5.90 -7.29
N MET A 95 15.60 6.69 -6.26
CA MET A 95 15.82 8.14 -6.29
C MET A 95 17.32 8.45 -6.34
N LEU A 96 18.09 7.80 -5.49
CA LEU A 96 19.53 8.07 -5.36
C LEU A 96 20.32 7.56 -6.55
N ALA A 97 19.85 6.52 -7.22
CA ALA A 97 20.45 6.05 -8.48
C ALA A 97 20.38 7.11 -9.61
N GLN A 98 19.53 8.12 -9.47
CA GLN A 98 19.40 9.22 -10.44
C GLN A 98 20.29 10.42 -10.12
N LEU A 99 20.94 10.43 -8.96
CA LEU A 99 21.87 11.50 -8.59
C LEU A 99 23.28 11.19 -9.13
N PRO A 100 24.11 12.22 -9.41
CA PRO A 100 25.52 12.04 -9.69
C PRO A 100 26.21 11.30 -8.54
N ARG A 101 27.19 10.44 -8.87
CA ARG A 101 27.93 9.64 -7.87
C ARG A 101 28.70 10.48 -6.85
N ASP A 102 29.09 11.67 -7.25
CA ASP A 102 29.81 12.69 -6.47
C ASP A 102 28.87 13.73 -5.85
N ALA A 103 27.55 13.50 -5.91
CA ALA A 103 26.60 14.38 -5.24
C ALA A 103 26.96 14.47 -3.75
N GLY A 104 27.21 15.67 -3.29
CA GLY A 104 27.49 15.96 -1.88
C GLY A 104 26.26 15.66 -0.99
N PRO A 105 26.25 16.11 0.25
CA PRO A 105 25.11 15.90 1.15
C PRO A 105 23.80 16.39 0.56
N VAL A 106 22.77 15.53 0.55
CA VAL A 106 21.48 15.78 -0.07
C VAL A 106 20.38 15.77 0.98
N ASP A 107 19.54 16.80 0.98
CA ASP A 107 18.42 16.92 1.92
C ASP A 107 17.17 16.21 1.40
N LEU A 108 16.60 15.38 2.25
CA LEU A 108 15.37 14.62 2.02
C LEU A 108 14.28 15.08 3.01
N VAL A 109 13.09 15.34 2.49
CA VAL A 109 11.86 15.41 3.30
C VAL A 109 10.90 14.28 2.94
N ALA A 110 10.13 13.79 3.90
CA ALA A 110 9.26 12.65 3.71
C ALA A 110 7.83 12.93 4.16
N PHE A 111 6.88 12.53 3.31
CA PHE A 111 5.44 12.62 3.57
C PHE A 111 4.88 11.23 3.84
N ALA A 112 4.61 10.94 5.11
CA ALA A 112 3.96 9.72 5.55
C ALA A 112 2.43 9.84 5.51
N GLY A 113 1.74 8.70 5.41
CA GLY A 113 0.29 8.66 5.45
C GLY A 113 -0.31 8.91 6.83
N VAL A 114 -1.38 8.21 7.17
CA VAL A 114 -1.95 8.21 8.52
C VAL A 114 -1.03 7.41 9.45
N LYS A 115 -0.72 7.98 10.61
CA LYS A 115 0.22 7.38 11.57
C LYS A 115 -0.20 5.98 12.06
N THR A 116 -1.50 5.73 12.14
CA THR A 116 -2.09 4.48 12.60
C THR A 116 -2.43 3.49 11.48
N THR A 117 -1.95 3.72 10.26
CA THR A 117 -2.14 2.81 9.13
C THR A 117 -0.88 1.94 8.95
N PRO A 118 -0.97 0.60 9.02
CA PRO A 118 0.18 -0.30 8.85
C PRO A 118 1.00 -0.03 7.58
N ALA A 119 0.38 0.14 6.42
CA ALA A 119 1.08 0.46 5.17
C ALA A 119 1.91 1.75 5.28
N SER A 120 1.40 2.79 5.97
CA SER A 120 2.16 4.03 6.19
C SER A 120 3.41 3.80 7.02
N GLN A 121 3.28 3.02 8.09
CA GLN A 121 4.39 2.69 8.98
C GLN A 121 5.46 1.88 8.25
N LEU A 122 5.05 0.82 7.55
CA LEU A 122 5.96 -0.06 6.82
C LEU A 122 6.73 0.68 5.71
N ARG A 123 6.05 1.54 4.93
CA ARG A 123 6.73 2.34 3.89
C ARG A 123 7.79 3.25 4.51
N VAL A 124 7.49 3.94 5.62
CA VAL A 124 8.45 4.80 6.33
C VAL A 124 9.59 3.98 6.93
N GLU A 125 9.32 2.80 7.48
CA GLU A 125 10.34 1.88 8.00
C GLU A 125 11.29 1.45 6.88
N GLY A 126 10.77 1.05 5.73
CA GLY A 126 11.57 0.74 4.55
C GLY A 126 12.47 1.90 4.10
N MET A 127 11.93 3.11 4.02
CA MET A 127 12.71 4.31 3.71
C MET A 127 13.83 4.53 4.73
N ARG A 128 13.53 4.41 6.04
CA ARG A 128 14.52 4.59 7.11
C ARG A 128 15.61 3.53 7.06
N ARG A 129 15.26 2.29 6.75
CA ARG A 129 16.24 1.22 6.57
C ARG A 129 17.18 1.52 5.40
N ALA A 130 16.64 2.03 4.28
CA ALA A 130 17.44 2.42 3.12
C ALA A 130 18.42 3.55 3.42
N LEU A 131 18.09 4.47 4.33
CA LEU A 131 19.00 5.56 4.72
C LEU A 131 20.32 5.06 5.30
N ALA A 132 20.37 3.87 5.87
CA ALA A 132 21.61 3.29 6.38
C ALA A 132 22.65 3.05 5.27
N ASP A 133 22.20 2.82 4.04
CA ASP A 133 23.05 2.60 2.87
C ASP A 133 23.56 3.92 2.25
N PHE A 134 23.03 5.08 2.69
CA PHE A 134 23.26 6.38 2.08
C PHE A 134 23.59 7.47 3.12
N PRO A 135 24.77 7.46 3.74
CA PRO A 135 25.14 8.39 4.80
C PRO A 135 25.18 9.86 4.34
N GLN A 136 25.27 10.11 3.03
CA GLN A 136 25.19 11.45 2.44
C GLN A 136 23.76 12.03 2.43
N VAL A 137 22.72 11.21 2.63
CA VAL A 137 21.32 11.67 2.65
C VAL A 137 20.94 12.13 4.06
N ARG A 138 20.53 13.38 4.17
CA ARG A 138 20.07 13.97 5.43
C ARG A 138 18.55 14.00 5.44
N LEU A 139 17.91 13.04 6.13
CA LEU A 139 16.48 13.10 6.40
C LEU A 139 16.18 14.28 7.34
N ARG A 140 15.65 15.37 6.80
CA ARG A 140 15.34 16.58 7.55
C ARG A 140 14.10 16.42 8.41
N GLN A 141 13.02 15.94 7.82
CA GLN A 141 11.76 15.76 8.54
C GLN A 141 10.87 14.73 7.88
N VAL A 142 10.11 13.99 8.69
CA VAL A 142 8.96 13.19 8.29
C VAL A 142 7.70 13.89 8.78
N VAL A 143 6.78 14.21 7.89
CA VAL A 143 5.46 14.76 8.22
C VAL A 143 4.36 13.77 7.87
N TYR A 144 3.25 13.83 8.59
CA TYR A 144 2.11 12.97 8.38
C TYR A 144 1.02 13.72 7.61
N GLY A 145 1.04 13.58 6.30
CA GLY A 145 0.08 14.23 5.39
C GLY A 145 -1.30 13.56 5.36
N GLY A 146 -1.45 12.37 6.00
CA GLY A 146 -2.75 11.70 6.14
C GLY A 146 -3.36 11.25 4.81
N TRP A 147 -2.54 10.95 3.81
CA TRP A 147 -2.94 10.60 2.44
C TRP A 147 -3.61 11.75 1.67
N ASN A 148 -3.57 12.99 2.20
CA ASN A 148 -4.31 14.14 1.71
C ASN A 148 -3.41 15.12 0.96
N ARG A 149 -3.81 15.50 -0.26
CA ARG A 149 -3.07 16.39 -1.16
C ARG A 149 -2.92 17.79 -0.58
N GLN A 150 -4.04 18.38 -0.13
CA GLN A 150 -4.04 19.74 0.39
C GLN A 150 -3.20 19.90 1.65
N ARG A 151 -3.31 18.93 2.57
CA ARG A 151 -2.49 18.94 3.78
C ARG A 151 -0.99 18.79 3.48
N ALA A 152 -0.63 17.95 2.51
CA ALA A 152 0.75 17.81 2.08
C ALA A 152 1.28 19.08 1.40
N TYR A 153 0.46 19.79 0.64
CA TYR A 153 0.80 21.10 0.06
C TYR A 153 1.13 22.12 1.17
N GLU A 154 0.26 22.26 2.16
CA GLU A 154 0.48 23.18 3.29
C GLU A 154 1.75 22.84 4.09
N GLN A 155 1.97 21.55 4.35
CA GLN A 155 3.17 21.07 5.02
C GLN A 155 4.44 21.32 4.17
N ALA A 156 4.36 21.14 2.85
CA ALA A 156 5.49 21.36 1.95
C ALA A 156 5.94 22.82 1.93
N LYS A 157 5.01 23.78 1.98
CA LYS A 157 5.36 25.20 2.09
C LYS A 157 6.20 25.47 3.35
N GLN A 158 5.77 24.96 4.49
CA GLN A 158 6.52 25.11 5.76
C GLN A 158 7.88 24.38 5.73
N LEU A 159 7.95 23.22 5.06
CA LEU A 159 9.20 22.47 4.91
C LEU A 159 10.19 23.20 4.00
N LEU A 160 9.72 23.86 2.93
CA LEU A 160 10.55 24.67 2.04
C LEU A 160 11.16 25.88 2.75
N GLU A 161 10.37 26.59 3.57
CA GLU A 161 10.88 27.69 4.38
C GLU A 161 12.00 27.24 5.33
N ARG A 162 11.84 26.04 5.92
CA ARG A 162 12.80 25.48 6.91
C ARG A 162 14.00 24.81 6.24
N TYR A 163 13.80 24.17 5.10
CA TYR A 163 14.80 23.35 4.39
C TYR A 163 14.85 23.70 2.90
N PRO A 164 15.26 24.93 2.54
CA PRO A 164 15.25 25.40 1.14
C PRO A 164 16.21 24.62 0.23
N ALA A 165 17.19 23.89 0.79
CA ALA A 165 18.11 23.05 0.04
C ALA A 165 17.57 21.63 -0.23
N THR A 166 16.29 21.35 0.00
CA THR A 166 15.67 20.04 -0.23
C THR A 166 15.76 19.66 -1.72
N ARG A 167 16.34 18.49 -2.00
CA ARG A 167 16.47 17.92 -3.34
C ARG A 167 15.69 16.62 -3.53
N LEU A 168 15.25 15.99 -2.44
CA LEU A 168 14.53 14.73 -2.45
C LEU A 168 13.22 14.87 -1.66
N VAL A 169 12.13 14.46 -2.29
CA VAL A 169 10.80 14.38 -1.69
C VAL A 169 10.30 12.94 -1.80
N TRP A 170 10.31 12.21 -0.70
CA TRP A 170 9.77 10.87 -0.60
C TRP A 170 8.33 10.95 -0.09
N SER A 171 7.38 10.36 -0.80
CA SER A 171 5.97 10.38 -0.42
C SER A 171 5.36 8.98 -0.40
N ALA A 172 4.69 8.66 0.69
CA ALA A 172 4.03 7.37 0.87
C ALA A 172 2.83 7.14 -0.07
N ASN A 173 2.31 8.18 -0.75
CA ASN A 173 1.36 8.05 -1.86
C ASN A 173 1.50 9.21 -2.87
N ASP A 174 0.80 9.08 -4.00
CA ASP A 174 0.79 10.05 -5.09
C ASP A 174 0.10 11.38 -4.71
N GLN A 175 -1.01 11.35 -3.98
CA GLN A 175 -1.75 12.56 -3.63
C GLN A 175 -0.91 13.51 -2.78
N MET A 176 -0.19 12.99 -1.80
CA MET A 176 0.73 13.81 -1.00
C MET A 176 1.94 14.29 -1.83
N ALA A 177 2.44 13.44 -2.75
CA ALA A 177 3.50 13.84 -3.67
C ALA A 177 3.06 15.03 -4.53
N PHE A 178 1.85 15.00 -5.09
CA PHE A 178 1.32 16.10 -5.89
C PHE A 178 1.08 17.37 -5.09
N GLY A 179 0.62 17.26 -3.84
CA GLY A 179 0.52 18.42 -2.96
C GLY A 179 1.86 19.07 -2.69
N ALA A 180 2.88 18.24 -2.36
CA ALA A 180 4.23 18.74 -2.17
C ALA A 180 4.82 19.33 -3.47
N MET A 181 4.65 18.62 -4.59
CA MET A 181 5.13 19.07 -5.90
C MET A 181 4.60 20.44 -6.27
N GLN A 182 3.30 20.69 -6.06
CA GLN A 182 2.69 22.00 -6.30
C GLN A 182 3.37 23.09 -5.48
N ALA A 183 3.64 22.88 -4.18
CA ALA A 183 4.30 23.88 -3.35
C ALA A 183 5.74 24.17 -3.81
N PHE A 184 6.47 23.14 -4.27
CA PHE A 184 7.82 23.30 -4.80
C PHE A 184 7.81 24.02 -6.15
N GLU A 185 6.86 23.72 -7.05
CA GLU A 185 6.70 24.40 -8.35
C GLU A 185 6.33 25.87 -8.16
N GLU A 186 5.44 26.21 -7.23
CA GLU A 186 5.10 27.60 -6.86
C GLU A 186 6.30 28.37 -6.29
N ALA A 187 7.25 27.68 -5.67
CA ALA A 187 8.51 28.24 -5.18
C ALA A 187 9.61 28.31 -6.26
N GLY A 188 9.29 27.95 -7.51
CA GLY A 188 10.20 28.04 -8.65
C GLY A 188 11.07 26.82 -8.92
N TYR A 189 10.85 25.70 -8.22
CA TYR A 189 11.56 24.44 -8.50
C TYR A 189 10.87 23.68 -9.62
N THR A 190 11.63 22.96 -10.42
CA THR A 190 11.09 22.06 -11.46
C THR A 190 11.15 20.62 -10.95
N ALA A 191 9.97 20.00 -10.84
CA ALA A 191 9.88 18.58 -10.48
C ALA A 191 10.58 17.69 -11.51
N GLY A 192 11.33 16.71 -11.01
CA GLY A 192 12.13 15.79 -11.83
C GLY A 192 13.49 16.35 -12.30
N ARG A 193 13.76 17.64 -12.13
CA ARG A 193 15.03 18.29 -12.48
C ARG A 193 15.74 18.87 -11.25
N ASP A 194 15.08 19.81 -10.58
CA ASP A 194 15.68 20.47 -9.41
C ASP A 194 15.43 19.70 -8.14
N VAL A 195 14.27 19.02 -8.07
CA VAL A 195 13.83 18.16 -6.95
C VAL A 195 13.28 16.86 -7.49
N LEU A 196 13.78 15.73 -6.99
CA LEU A 196 13.27 14.41 -7.32
C LEU A 196 12.11 14.04 -6.41
N PHE A 197 11.01 13.57 -7.00
CA PHE A 197 9.82 13.12 -6.28
C PHE A 197 9.62 11.62 -6.44
N ALA A 198 9.40 10.92 -5.32
CA ALA A 198 9.00 9.53 -5.32
C ALA A 198 7.61 9.34 -4.70
N ALA A 199 6.82 8.45 -5.27
CA ALA A 199 5.46 8.17 -4.81
C ALA A 199 5.08 6.69 -4.94
N VAL A 200 4.01 6.32 -4.25
CA VAL A 200 3.32 5.03 -4.41
C VAL A 200 1.91 5.31 -4.94
N ASN A 201 1.48 4.59 -5.88
CA ASN A 201 0.14 4.37 -6.46
C ASN A 201 0.22 4.18 -7.99
N SER A 202 -0.93 4.00 -8.62
CA SER A 202 -1.04 3.85 -10.08
C SER A 202 -2.27 4.60 -10.61
N SER A 203 -2.58 5.77 -10.01
CA SER A 203 -3.62 6.64 -10.55
C SER A 203 -3.24 7.13 -11.96
N PRO A 204 -4.20 7.46 -12.83
CA PRO A 204 -3.90 8.03 -14.14
C PRO A 204 -3.03 9.29 -14.05
N GLU A 205 -3.20 10.12 -13.02
CA GLU A 205 -2.36 11.31 -12.78
C GLU A 205 -0.92 10.90 -12.46
N ALA A 206 -0.72 9.89 -11.60
CA ALA A 206 0.62 9.39 -11.24
C ALA A 206 1.34 8.77 -12.43
N LEU A 207 0.63 7.98 -13.25
CA LEU A 207 1.19 7.38 -14.46
C LEU A 207 1.62 8.44 -15.46
N ARG A 208 0.80 9.47 -15.71
CA ARG A 208 1.17 10.61 -16.58
C ARG A 208 2.39 11.36 -16.02
N ALA A 209 2.39 11.69 -14.73
CA ALA A 209 3.52 12.37 -14.10
C ALA A 209 4.82 11.54 -14.16
N ARG A 210 4.73 10.20 -14.13
CA ARG A 210 5.88 9.31 -14.34
C ARG A 210 6.35 9.32 -15.79
N ILE A 211 5.42 9.35 -16.75
CA ILE A 211 5.73 9.44 -18.18
C ILE A 211 6.42 10.76 -18.50
N ASP A 212 5.94 11.86 -17.91
CA ASP A 212 6.45 13.22 -18.13
C ASP A 212 7.75 13.51 -17.34
N GLY A 213 8.16 12.59 -16.45
CA GLY A 213 9.38 12.73 -15.65
C GLY A 213 9.23 13.59 -14.40
N ARG A 214 8.04 14.16 -14.12
CA ARG A 214 7.78 14.92 -12.88
C ARG A 214 7.83 14.03 -11.62
N LEU A 215 7.35 12.78 -11.72
CA LEU A 215 7.66 11.73 -10.75
C LEU A 215 8.90 10.97 -11.19
N SER A 216 9.98 11.14 -10.46
CA SER A 216 11.26 10.48 -10.70
C SER A 216 11.19 8.99 -10.40
N VAL A 217 10.43 8.61 -9.38
CA VAL A 217 10.18 7.22 -8.98
C VAL A 217 8.70 7.03 -8.69
N LEU A 218 8.14 5.97 -9.22
CA LEU A 218 6.77 5.54 -8.93
C LEU A 218 6.75 4.04 -8.63
N MET A 219 6.19 3.68 -7.48
CA MET A 219 5.89 2.29 -7.13
C MET A 219 4.38 2.08 -7.21
N GLY A 220 3.94 0.92 -7.71
CA GLY A 220 2.50 0.63 -7.78
C GLY A 220 2.21 -0.83 -8.05
N GLY A 221 0.90 -1.18 -8.14
CA GLY A 221 0.42 -2.54 -8.38
C GLY A 221 -0.48 -3.10 -7.30
N HIS A 222 -0.51 -2.50 -6.11
CA HIS A 222 -1.32 -3.02 -4.99
C HIS A 222 -2.85 -2.97 -5.22
N PHE A 223 -3.32 -2.26 -6.24
CA PHE A 223 -4.72 -2.31 -6.67
C PHE A 223 -5.15 -3.73 -7.07
N THR A 224 -4.21 -4.60 -7.47
CA THR A 224 -4.50 -5.99 -7.86
C THR A 224 -4.74 -6.91 -6.66
N LEU A 225 -4.47 -6.48 -5.41
CA LEU A 225 -4.72 -7.29 -4.21
C LEU A 225 -6.16 -7.78 -4.12
N GLY A 226 -7.13 -6.99 -4.59
CA GLY A 226 -8.54 -7.39 -4.66
C GLY A 226 -8.75 -8.63 -5.54
N GLY A 227 -8.12 -8.67 -6.71
CA GLY A 227 -8.18 -9.83 -7.60
C GLY A 227 -7.54 -11.08 -6.98
N TRP A 228 -6.38 -10.95 -6.37
CA TRP A 228 -5.72 -12.06 -5.66
C TRP A 228 -6.53 -12.55 -4.47
N ALA A 229 -7.17 -11.64 -3.73
CA ALA A 229 -8.10 -12.01 -2.68
C ALA A 229 -9.27 -12.84 -3.23
N MET A 230 -9.84 -12.45 -4.37
CA MET A 230 -10.94 -13.20 -5.01
C MET A 230 -10.52 -14.60 -5.46
N VAL A 231 -9.30 -14.77 -5.98
CA VAL A 231 -8.75 -16.11 -6.28
C VAL A 231 -8.73 -16.98 -5.03
N MET A 232 -8.21 -16.43 -3.92
CA MET A 232 -8.13 -17.17 -2.66
C MET A 232 -9.52 -17.52 -2.11
N LEU A 233 -10.48 -16.60 -2.15
CA LEU A 233 -11.85 -16.85 -1.67
C LEU A 233 -12.58 -17.87 -2.54
N HIS A 234 -12.39 -17.82 -3.86
CA HIS A 234 -12.91 -18.82 -4.78
C HIS A 234 -12.40 -20.22 -4.42
N ASP A 235 -11.10 -20.35 -4.21
CA ASP A 235 -10.48 -21.62 -3.88
C ASP A 235 -10.94 -22.16 -2.50
N ASP A 236 -11.10 -21.28 -1.50
CA ASP A 236 -11.68 -21.66 -0.21
C ASP A 236 -13.13 -22.15 -0.34
N ALA A 237 -13.95 -21.48 -1.16
CA ALA A 237 -15.34 -21.87 -1.42
C ALA A 237 -15.45 -23.24 -2.08
N HIS A 238 -14.43 -23.66 -2.84
CA HIS A 238 -14.35 -24.99 -3.46
C HIS A 238 -13.62 -26.02 -2.58
N GLY A 239 -13.41 -25.71 -1.29
CA GLY A 239 -12.78 -26.63 -0.34
C GLY A 239 -11.26 -26.79 -0.54
N LEU A 240 -10.65 -25.93 -1.32
CA LEU A 240 -9.21 -25.91 -1.53
C LEU A 240 -8.58 -25.13 -0.37
N ALA A 241 -7.90 -25.83 0.55
CA ALA A 241 -7.35 -25.20 1.75
C ALA A 241 -6.28 -24.16 1.43
N LEU A 242 -6.54 -22.91 1.80
CA LEU A 242 -5.65 -21.76 1.57
C LEU A 242 -4.39 -21.80 2.44
N ASN A 243 -4.46 -22.42 3.59
CA ASN A 243 -3.43 -22.41 4.61
C ASN A 243 -2.70 -23.77 4.74
N ARG A 244 -2.53 -24.50 3.64
CA ARG A 244 -1.79 -25.78 3.63
C ARG A 244 -0.34 -25.63 4.07
N ASP A 245 0.23 -24.42 3.93
CA ASP A 245 1.57 -24.06 4.37
C ASP A 245 1.62 -23.46 5.80
N GLY A 246 0.47 -23.38 6.49
CA GLY A 246 0.37 -22.79 7.84
C GLY A 246 0.50 -21.26 7.89
N LEU A 247 0.73 -20.59 6.77
CA LEU A 247 0.90 -19.14 6.72
C LEU A 247 -0.45 -18.43 6.60
N ARG A 248 -0.85 -17.79 7.69
CA ARG A 248 -2.08 -16.97 7.72
C ARG A 248 -1.87 -15.54 7.21
N GLU A 249 -0.65 -15.03 7.27
CA GLU A 249 -0.27 -13.71 6.77
C GLU A 249 0.65 -13.87 5.55
N ARG A 250 0.24 -13.27 4.43
CA ARG A 250 0.94 -13.37 3.16
C ARG A 250 1.27 -11.98 2.65
N ARG A 251 2.56 -11.73 2.41
CA ARG A 251 3.03 -10.53 1.73
C ARG A 251 3.19 -10.83 0.25
N VAL A 252 2.47 -10.09 -0.58
CA VAL A 252 2.49 -10.24 -2.04
C VAL A 252 3.38 -9.15 -2.62
N PRO A 253 4.33 -9.48 -3.49
CA PRO A 253 5.24 -8.51 -4.11
C PRO A 253 4.56 -7.71 -5.23
N VAL A 254 3.41 -7.12 -4.94
CA VAL A 254 2.61 -6.35 -5.91
C VAL A 254 3.14 -4.93 -6.14
N LEU A 255 3.78 -4.33 -5.12
CA LEU A 255 4.40 -3.03 -5.28
C LEU A 255 5.73 -3.18 -6.02
N GLN A 256 5.74 -2.73 -7.25
CA GLN A 256 6.88 -2.77 -8.16
C GLN A 256 7.19 -1.37 -8.67
N GLU A 257 8.41 -1.17 -9.14
CA GLU A 257 8.74 0.02 -9.90
C GLU A 257 7.86 0.11 -11.16
N ILE A 258 7.30 1.27 -11.38
CA ILE A 258 6.63 1.64 -12.61
C ILE A 258 7.56 2.59 -13.37
N ASP A 259 8.33 2.04 -14.31
CA ASP A 259 9.08 2.84 -15.25
C ASP A 259 8.16 3.53 -16.27
N GLN A 260 8.70 4.38 -17.13
CA GLN A 260 7.90 5.10 -18.11
C GLN A 260 7.20 4.17 -19.12
N ALA A 261 7.83 3.06 -19.49
CA ALA A 261 7.24 2.10 -20.44
C ALA A 261 6.05 1.37 -19.80
N LYS A 262 6.22 0.90 -18.56
CA LYS A 262 5.14 0.28 -17.76
C LYS A 262 4.02 1.30 -17.48
N ALA A 263 4.35 2.56 -17.17
CA ALA A 263 3.35 3.61 -16.97
C ALA A 263 2.47 3.82 -18.23
N ARG A 264 3.07 3.84 -19.43
CA ARG A 264 2.32 3.94 -20.69
C ARG A 264 1.41 2.73 -20.92
N ARG A 265 1.88 1.51 -20.63
CA ARG A 265 1.07 0.28 -20.75
C ARG A 265 -0.11 0.32 -19.78
N TRP A 266 0.15 0.62 -18.51
CA TRP A 266 -0.89 0.62 -17.47
C TRP A 266 -1.94 1.71 -17.70
N LEU A 267 -1.53 2.89 -18.20
CA LEU A 267 -2.49 3.93 -18.54
C LEU A 267 -3.49 3.46 -19.59
N LYS A 268 -3.02 2.74 -20.62
CA LYS A 268 -3.90 2.15 -21.65
C LYS A 268 -4.83 1.06 -21.10
N LEU A 269 -4.36 0.24 -20.15
CA LEU A 269 -5.17 -0.78 -19.50
C LEU A 269 -6.29 -0.14 -18.66
N LEU A 270 -5.96 0.87 -17.88
CA LEU A 270 -6.95 1.60 -17.08
C LEU A 270 -8.03 2.30 -17.92
N GLU A 271 -7.70 2.78 -19.12
CA GLU A 271 -8.66 3.35 -20.06
C GLU A 271 -9.69 2.32 -20.56
N ARG A 272 -9.40 1.01 -20.44
CA ARG A 272 -10.26 -0.10 -20.86
C ARG A 272 -10.92 -0.83 -19.69
N ASP A 273 -10.79 -0.32 -18.47
CA ASP A 273 -11.18 -1.01 -17.24
C ASP A 273 -10.61 -2.44 -17.13
N ASP A 274 -9.43 -2.67 -17.72
CA ASP A 274 -8.73 -3.95 -17.73
C ASP A 274 -7.49 -3.87 -16.82
N TYR A 275 -7.27 -4.92 -16.04
CA TYR A 275 -6.06 -5.03 -15.22
C TYR A 275 -4.93 -5.78 -15.93
N GLY A 276 -5.14 -6.28 -17.12
CA GLY A 276 -4.17 -7.06 -17.88
C GLY A 276 -3.90 -8.46 -17.31
N VAL A 277 -4.72 -8.91 -16.35
CA VAL A 277 -4.54 -10.20 -15.66
C VAL A 277 -5.81 -11.02 -15.70
N ASP A 278 -5.74 -12.22 -16.25
CA ASP A 278 -6.77 -13.23 -16.02
C ASP A 278 -6.52 -13.95 -14.69
N PHE A 279 -7.11 -13.45 -13.63
CA PHE A 279 -6.96 -13.97 -12.27
C PHE A 279 -7.35 -15.44 -12.13
N ARG A 280 -8.30 -15.95 -12.95
CA ARG A 280 -8.77 -17.34 -12.92
C ARG A 280 -7.66 -18.34 -13.16
N ARG A 281 -6.65 -17.96 -13.96
CA ARG A 281 -5.48 -18.81 -14.25
C ARG A 281 -4.64 -19.15 -13.03
N TYR A 282 -4.82 -18.42 -11.93
CA TYR A 282 -4.05 -18.58 -10.69
C TYR A 282 -4.80 -19.36 -9.62
N SER A 283 -6.03 -19.82 -9.88
CA SER A 283 -6.76 -20.70 -8.98
C SER A 283 -6.02 -22.04 -8.80
N ALA A 284 -6.16 -22.59 -7.61
CA ALA A 284 -5.67 -23.95 -7.29
C ALA A 284 -6.59 -25.04 -7.83
N GLU A 285 -7.74 -24.70 -8.40
CA GLU A 285 -8.67 -25.64 -8.98
C GLU A 285 -8.04 -26.40 -10.15
N GLY A 286 -8.14 -27.73 -10.13
CA GLY A 286 -7.50 -28.59 -11.12
C GLY A 286 -5.98 -28.66 -11.07
N ARG A 287 -5.33 -28.06 -10.07
CA ARG A 287 -3.88 -28.11 -9.88
C ARG A 287 -3.46 -29.27 -9.00
N PRO A 288 -2.22 -29.78 -9.16
CA PRO A 288 -1.74 -30.88 -8.35
C PRO A 288 -1.68 -30.54 -6.86
N PRO A 289 -1.72 -31.54 -5.96
CA PRO A 289 -1.48 -31.31 -4.53
C PRO A 289 -0.16 -30.58 -4.30
N GLY A 290 -0.17 -29.56 -3.44
CA GLY A 290 1.01 -28.74 -3.17
C GLY A 290 1.19 -27.51 -4.10
N TYR A 291 0.22 -27.24 -4.98
CA TYR A 291 0.23 -26.01 -5.75
C TYR A 291 0.40 -24.78 -4.85
N ARG A 292 1.33 -23.93 -5.22
CA ARG A 292 1.57 -22.63 -4.57
C ARG A 292 1.23 -21.52 -5.53
N TYR A 293 0.51 -20.53 -5.04
CA TYR A 293 0.13 -19.37 -5.85
C TYR A 293 1.38 -18.60 -6.31
N PRO A 294 1.65 -18.50 -7.61
CA PRO A 294 2.86 -17.80 -8.12
C PRO A 294 2.93 -16.35 -7.67
N PHE A 295 1.77 -15.68 -7.57
CA PHE A 295 1.70 -14.27 -7.15
C PHE A 295 2.16 -14.01 -5.71
N LEU A 296 2.32 -15.06 -4.88
CA LEU A 296 2.88 -14.93 -3.53
C LEU A 296 4.41 -14.90 -3.53
N ALA A 297 5.04 -15.45 -4.55
CA ALA A 297 6.50 -15.59 -4.63
C ALA A 297 7.15 -14.51 -5.50
N SER A 298 6.48 -14.11 -6.57
CA SER A 298 7.05 -13.19 -7.56
C SER A 298 6.00 -12.19 -8.03
N PRO A 299 6.44 -10.98 -8.43
CA PRO A 299 5.57 -10.03 -9.10
C PRO A 299 4.94 -10.66 -10.34
N VAL A 300 3.64 -10.42 -10.53
CA VAL A 300 2.97 -10.77 -11.78
C VAL A 300 3.16 -9.60 -12.75
N GLU A 301 3.60 -9.89 -13.96
CA GLU A 301 3.67 -8.88 -15.02
C GLU A 301 2.27 -8.65 -15.63
N TYR A 302 1.97 -7.37 -15.85
CA TYR A 302 0.70 -6.89 -16.39
C TYR A 302 0.89 -6.29 -17.78
#